data_655a6c0fbe684c7910364489e18d1022
#
_entry.id   655a6c0fbe684c7910364489e18d1022
#
_cell.length_a   1.000
_cell.length_b   1.000
_cell.length_c   1.000
_cell.angle_alpha   90.00
_cell.angle_beta   90.00
_cell.angle_gamma   90.00
#
_symmetry.space_group_name_H-M   'P 1'
#
loop_
_entity.id
_entity.type
_entity.pdbx_description
1 polymer ?
#
loop_
_entity_poly.entity_id
_entity_poly.type
_entity_poly.pdbx_seq_one_letter_code
_entity_poly.pdbx_strand_id
1 'polypeptide(L)'
;TKLVGIKHIIVAVNKMDLVNYDENEYQTICDEYNSFASAIKLNQPEVNISFIPMSALNGDMIVDRGDSLGWYKGATLLETLENIDTTEETKNSQLRFPIQLVCRPRDSANEALHDFRAFMGKIESGSLKVNDKIKVLPSSHESTIKEIRIGEELISEATYEQSVTVSLNDEIDISRGDMIVQKDDNLTSTKNFTANVCWLSESNLNINRTYLVMHTTRLSKAKIASINNKININTLDTEQAIELKTNDIANINFKLAQPLIVDQYSQNRGTGAFIIIDETTYHTVGAGMIETIE
;
A
#
# COMPACT_ATOMS: atom_id res chain seq x y z
N THR A 1 12.20 0.40 3.86
CA THR A 1 11.43 0.71 5.09
C THR A 1 10.83 2.11 5.00
N LYS A 2 11.64 3.18 4.85
CA LYS A 2 11.16 4.57 4.79
C LYS A 2 10.15 4.81 3.67
N LEU A 3 10.45 4.40 2.42
CA LEU A 3 9.58 4.59 1.26
C LEU A 3 8.24 3.84 1.42
N VAL A 4 8.26 2.68 2.08
CA VAL A 4 7.06 1.85 2.31
C VAL A 4 6.24 2.37 3.50
N GLY A 5 6.75 3.35 4.27
CA GLY A 5 6.03 3.96 5.38
C GLY A 5 5.78 3.02 6.57
N ILE A 6 6.74 2.13 6.91
CA ILE A 6 6.64 1.27 8.10
C ILE A 6 6.72 2.12 9.35
N LYS A 7 5.70 2.02 10.21
CA LYS A 7 5.59 2.81 11.45
C LYS A 7 6.29 2.16 12.64
N HIS A 8 6.41 0.83 12.68
CA HIS A 8 7.03 0.09 13.77
C HIS A 8 8.25 -0.67 13.29
N ILE A 9 9.40 -0.39 13.87
CA ILE A 9 10.67 -1.07 13.57
C ILE A 9 11.20 -1.68 14.86
N ILE A 10 11.39 -2.99 14.85
CA ILE A 10 12.01 -3.71 15.96
C ILE A 10 13.45 -4.06 15.54
N VAL A 11 14.41 -3.53 16.26
CA VAL A 11 15.82 -3.83 16.10
C VAL A 11 16.18 -4.94 17.10
N ALA A 12 16.28 -6.17 16.62
CA ALA A 12 16.67 -7.32 17.40
C ALA A 12 18.22 -7.35 17.53
N VAL A 13 18.75 -6.95 18.68
CA VAL A 13 20.17 -7.01 18.97
C VAL A 13 20.49 -8.44 19.44
N ASN A 14 20.71 -9.29 18.43
CA ASN A 14 20.88 -10.74 18.64
C ASN A 14 22.33 -11.12 18.99
N LYS A 15 22.51 -12.36 19.47
CA LYS A 15 23.79 -12.95 19.86
C LYS A 15 24.43 -12.30 21.11
N MET A 16 23.59 -11.79 22.00
CA MET A 16 24.07 -11.22 23.27
C MET A 16 24.85 -12.23 24.12
N ASP A 17 24.62 -13.53 23.94
CA ASP A 17 25.40 -14.60 24.55
C ASP A 17 26.90 -14.55 24.20
N LEU A 18 27.27 -14.08 22.99
CA LEU A 18 28.68 -13.99 22.59
C LEU A 18 29.44 -12.86 23.31
N VAL A 19 28.72 -11.86 23.81
CA VAL A 19 29.28 -10.72 24.57
C VAL A 19 28.94 -10.80 26.05
N ASN A 20 28.61 -12.00 26.56
CA ASN A 20 28.19 -12.23 27.95
C ASN A 20 27.07 -11.29 28.43
N TYR A 21 26.15 -10.94 27.53
CA TYR A 21 25.00 -10.05 27.82
C TYR A 21 25.38 -8.68 28.35
N ASP A 22 26.50 -8.11 27.87
CA ASP A 22 27.02 -6.81 28.31
C ASP A 22 26.11 -5.67 27.88
N GLU A 23 25.69 -4.83 28.84
CA GLU A 23 24.81 -3.70 28.62
C GLU A 23 25.49 -2.57 27.79
N ASN A 24 26.83 -2.39 27.93
CA ASN A 24 27.54 -1.35 27.18
C ASN A 24 27.63 -1.69 25.70
N GLU A 25 27.88 -2.96 25.37
CA GLU A 25 27.88 -3.42 23.97
C GLU A 25 26.50 -3.23 23.32
N TYR A 26 25.44 -3.57 24.06
CA TYR A 26 24.07 -3.31 23.59
C TYR A 26 23.83 -1.82 23.34
N GLN A 27 24.22 -0.95 24.29
CA GLN A 27 24.00 0.49 24.15
C GLN A 27 24.80 1.07 22.97
N THR A 28 26.02 0.61 22.75
CA THR A 28 26.85 1.00 21.60
C THR A 28 26.14 0.71 20.28
N ILE A 29 25.58 -0.50 20.12
CA ILE A 29 24.81 -0.90 18.92
C ILE A 29 23.57 -0.02 18.75
N CYS A 30 22.84 0.27 19.84
CA CYS A 30 21.68 1.14 19.80
C CYS A 30 22.02 2.56 19.32
N ASP A 31 23.14 3.12 19.81
CA ASP A 31 23.58 4.47 19.47
C ASP A 31 24.07 4.56 18.01
N GLU A 32 24.80 3.55 17.52
CA GLU A 32 25.19 3.46 16.13
C GLU A 32 23.98 3.38 15.20
N TYR A 33 23.00 2.52 15.54
CA TYR A 33 21.78 2.41 14.75
C TYR A 33 20.96 3.70 14.75
N ASN A 34 20.82 4.36 15.90
CA ASN A 34 20.11 5.64 16.00
C ASN A 34 20.80 6.73 15.17
N SER A 35 22.12 6.75 15.15
CA SER A 35 22.90 7.67 14.31
C SER A 35 22.66 7.41 12.84
N PHE A 36 22.68 6.16 12.42
CA PHE A 36 22.32 5.73 11.07
C PHE A 36 20.86 6.11 10.72
N ALA A 37 19.90 5.76 11.59
CA ALA A 37 18.48 6.06 11.38
C ALA A 37 18.22 7.58 11.22
N SER A 38 18.97 8.41 11.97
CA SER A 38 18.92 9.87 11.85
C SER A 38 19.47 10.37 10.51
N ALA A 39 20.60 9.82 10.08
CA ALA A 39 21.23 10.17 8.80
C ALA A 39 20.30 9.91 7.61
N ILE A 40 19.55 8.80 7.64
CA ILE A 40 18.57 8.45 6.59
C ILE A 40 17.19 9.08 6.83
N LYS A 41 17.03 9.93 7.82
CA LYS A 41 15.75 10.55 8.23
C LYS A 41 14.66 9.51 8.48
N LEU A 42 15.00 8.39 9.10
CA LEU A 42 14.04 7.35 9.50
C LEU A 42 13.37 7.71 10.83
N ASN A 43 14.03 8.52 11.67
CA ASN A 43 13.50 9.03 12.93
C ASN A 43 12.45 10.12 12.68
N GLN A 44 11.30 9.73 12.16
CA GLN A 44 10.13 10.58 12.02
C GLN A 44 9.24 10.39 13.27
N PRO A 45 8.45 11.39 13.68
CA PRO A 45 7.57 11.25 14.83
C PRO A 45 6.59 10.08 14.77
N GLU A 46 6.25 9.66 13.52
CA GLU A 46 5.33 8.55 13.29
C GLU A 46 6.02 7.18 13.29
N VAL A 47 7.36 7.12 13.34
CA VAL A 47 8.12 5.86 13.31
C VAL A 47 8.60 5.52 14.72
N ASN A 48 8.09 4.43 15.26
CA ASN A 48 8.52 3.88 16.54
C ASN A 48 9.65 2.86 16.32
N ILE A 49 10.83 3.14 16.82
CA ILE A 49 11.97 2.22 16.78
C ILE A 49 12.20 1.67 18.18
N SER A 50 12.07 0.37 18.34
CA SER A 50 12.35 -0.33 19.61
C SER A 50 13.51 -1.29 19.46
N PHE A 51 14.35 -1.38 20.49
CA PHE A 51 15.53 -2.24 20.53
C PHE A 51 15.33 -3.35 21.55
N ILE A 52 15.58 -4.59 21.17
CA ILE A 52 15.42 -5.75 22.05
C ILE A 52 16.74 -6.54 22.04
N PRO A 53 17.46 -6.57 23.17
CA PRO A 53 18.62 -7.46 23.32
C PRO A 53 18.14 -8.91 23.43
N MET A 54 18.75 -9.83 22.71
CA MET A 54 18.33 -11.21 22.71
C MET A 54 19.45 -12.22 22.42
N SER A 55 19.21 -13.48 22.77
CA SER A 55 19.94 -14.61 22.22
C SER A 55 18.95 -15.59 21.59
N ALA A 56 18.92 -15.62 20.27
CA ALA A 56 18.06 -16.55 19.54
C ALA A 56 18.50 -18.01 19.75
N LEU A 57 19.79 -18.24 20.06
CA LEU A 57 20.33 -19.58 20.34
C LEU A 57 19.81 -20.11 21.67
N ASN A 58 19.83 -19.29 22.72
CA ASN A 58 19.44 -19.67 24.07
C ASN A 58 17.94 -19.43 24.35
N GLY A 59 17.25 -18.68 23.50
CA GLY A 59 15.84 -18.34 23.66
C GLY A 59 15.59 -17.10 24.53
N ASP A 60 16.64 -16.44 25.03
CA ASP A 60 16.52 -15.27 25.90
C ASP A 60 15.85 -14.09 25.18
N MET A 61 14.86 -13.48 25.80
CA MET A 61 14.06 -12.33 25.31
C MET A 61 13.30 -12.57 24.00
N ILE A 62 13.06 -13.83 23.62
CA ILE A 62 12.19 -14.15 22.48
C ILE A 62 10.75 -14.32 22.96
N VAL A 63 10.46 -15.39 23.71
CA VAL A 63 9.18 -15.66 24.36
C VAL A 63 9.31 -15.34 25.83
N ASP A 64 10.29 -15.96 26.49
CA ASP A 64 10.61 -15.76 27.90
C ASP A 64 11.80 -14.80 28.05
N ARG A 65 11.86 -14.11 29.19
CA ARG A 65 12.94 -13.15 29.48
C ARG A 65 14.30 -13.80 29.62
N GLY A 66 14.35 -15.02 30.14
CA GLY A 66 15.59 -15.63 30.62
C GLY A 66 16.15 -14.93 31.88
N ASP A 67 17.26 -15.45 32.39
CA ASP A 67 17.90 -14.91 33.60
C ASP A 67 19.07 -13.97 33.33
N SER A 68 19.57 -13.95 32.07
CA SER A 68 20.85 -13.32 31.72
C SER A 68 20.76 -11.80 31.46
N LEU A 69 19.57 -11.28 31.11
CA LEU A 69 19.33 -9.88 30.75
C LEU A 69 18.58 -9.11 31.84
N GLY A 70 18.99 -9.29 33.10
CA GLY A 70 18.32 -8.67 34.27
C GLY A 70 18.31 -7.12 34.25
N TRP A 71 19.24 -6.48 33.54
CA TRP A 71 19.30 -5.04 33.39
C TRP A 71 18.28 -4.49 32.38
N TYR A 72 17.89 -5.26 31.40
CA TYR A 72 16.86 -4.84 30.40
C TYR A 72 15.46 -4.97 31.00
N LYS A 73 14.70 -3.87 30.98
CA LYS A 73 13.33 -3.82 31.56
C LYS A 73 12.21 -3.75 30.50
N GLY A 74 12.59 -3.72 29.21
CA GLY A 74 11.63 -3.70 28.11
C GLY A 74 10.89 -5.04 27.93
N ALA A 75 9.97 -5.12 27.00
CA ALA A 75 9.20 -6.31 26.65
C ALA A 75 10.05 -7.33 25.88
N THR A 76 9.65 -8.60 25.88
CA THR A 76 10.21 -9.62 25.00
C THR A 76 9.83 -9.35 23.54
N LEU A 77 10.42 -10.08 22.59
CA LEU A 77 10.07 -9.96 21.18
C LEU A 77 8.59 -10.32 20.97
N LEU A 78 8.12 -11.42 21.56
CA LEU A 78 6.74 -11.85 21.43
C LEU A 78 5.77 -10.84 22.05
N GLU A 79 6.02 -10.39 23.27
CA GLU A 79 5.20 -9.36 23.94
C GLU A 79 5.14 -8.07 23.10
N THR A 80 6.28 -7.66 22.50
CA THR A 80 6.32 -6.48 21.62
C THR A 80 5.46 -6.68 20.38
N LEU A 81 5.56 -7.83 19.71
CA LEU A 81 4.77 -8.13 18.50
C LEU A 81 3.27 -8.21 18.79
N GLU A 82 2.87 -8.77 19.94
CA GLU A 82 1.46 -8.87 20.34
C GLU A 82 0.83 -7.52 20.71
N ASN A 83 1.64 -6.58 21.19
CA ASN A 83 1.18 -5.26 21.63
C ASN A 83 1.34 -4.15 20.56
N ILE A 84 1.91 -4.44 19.40
CA ILE A 84 1.94 -3.47 18.29
C ILE A 84 0.51 -3.21 17.79
N ASP A 85 0.10 -1.96 17.86
CA ASP A 85 -1.15 -1.53 17.24
C ASP A 85 -0.98 -1.52 15.71
N THR A 86 -1.59 -2.49 15.06
CA THR A 86 -1.64 -2.60 13.59
C THR A 86 -2.89 -1.97 13.00
N THR A 87 -3.71 -1.31 13.83
CA THR A 87 -4.92 -0.63 13.37
C THR A 87 -4.50 0.50 12.43
N GLU A 88 -4.73 0.31 11.16
CA GLU A 88 -4.41 1.35 10.18
C GLU A 88 -5.43 2.49 10.30
N GLU A 89 -4.94 3.73 10.21
CA GLU A 89 -5.76 4.95 10.17
C GLU A 89 -6.73 4.99 8.96
N THR A 90 -6.56 4.09 8.02
CA THR A 90 -7.38 3.91 6.82
C THR A 90 -8.85 3.64 7.08
N LYS A 91 -9.23 3.17 8.28
CA LYS A 91 -10.66 2.97 8.64
C LYS A 91 -11.45 4.27 8.67
N ASN A 92 -10.83 5.37 9.06
CA ASN A 92 -11.46 6.69 9.19
C ASN A 92 -11.14 7.62 8.01
N SER A 93 -10.50 7.13 6.96
CA SER A 93 -10.19 7.89 5.76
C SER A 93 -11.36 7.93 4.79
N GLN A 94 -11.22 8.70 3.72
CA GLN A 94 -12.22 8.78 2.64
C GLN A 94 -12.41 7.42 1.96
N LEU A 95 -13.64 7.14 1.54
CA LEU A 95 -14.00 5.89 0.87
C LEU A 95 -13.24 5.73 -0.45
N ARG A 96 -12.62 4.56 -0.63
CA ARG A 96 -12.04 4.06 -1.87
C ARG A 96 -12.54 2.65 -2.12
N PHE A 97 -13.44 2.51 -3.08
CA PHE A 97 -14.01 1.20 -3.45
C PHE A 97 -13.81 0.96 -4.96
N PRO A 98 -12.64 0.42 -5.36
CA PRO A 98 -12.36 0.09 -6.76
C PRO A 98 -13.19 -1.12 -7.20
N ILE A 99 -13.82 -1.02 -8.37
CA ILE A 99 -14.65 -2.07 -8.93
C ILE A 99 -13.78 -3.14 -9.58
N GLN A 100 -13.89 -4.36 -9.07
CA GLN A 100 -13.21 -5.54 -9.56
C GLN A 100 -14.03 -6.29 -10.61
N LEU A 101 -15.33 -6.43 -10.37
CA LEU A 101 -16.22 -7.20 -11.21
C LEU A 101 -17.63 -6.59 -11.19
N VAL A 102 -18.29 -6.62 -12.37
CA VAL A 102 -19.72 -6.32 -12.47
C VAL A 102 -20.48 -7.66 -12.43
N CYS A 103 -21.28 -7.84 -11.39
CA CYS A 103 -22.09 -9.02 -11.19
C CYS A 103 -23.44 -8.83 -11.88
N ARG A 104 -23.70 -9.66 -12.90
CA ARG A 104 -25.02 -9.76 -13.56
C ARG A 104 -25.33 -11.26 -13.72
N PRO A 105 -25.97 -11.90 -12.73
CA PRO A 105 -26.39 -13.27 -12.86
C PRO A 105 -27.37 -13.37 -14.04
N ARG A 106 -27.08 -14.24 -15.00
CA ARG A 106 -27.97 -14.51 -16.13
C ARG A 106 -28.80 -15.77 -15.88
N ASP A 107 -29.30 -15.92 -14.67
CA ASP A 107 -30.10 -17.06 -14.31
C ASP A 107 -31.56 -16.79 -14.66
N SER A 108 -32.03 -17.40 -15.75
CA SER A 108 -33.42 -17.30 -16.20
C SER A 108 -34.43 -18.05 -15.30
N ALA A 109 -33.93 -18.89 -14.37
CA ALA A 109 -34.77 -19.66 -13.46
C ALA A 109 -35.20 -18.89 -12.21
N ASN A 110 -34.51 -17.79 -11.87
CA ASN A 110 -34.79 -16.98 -10.70
C ASN A 110 -35.17 -15.55 -11.10
N GLU A 111 -36.48 -15.22 -11.04
CA GLU A 111 -36.99 -13.90 -11.40
C GLU A 111 -36.32 -12.75 -10.62
N ALA A 112 -35.92 -12.98 -9.37
CA ALA A 112 -35.25 -11.97 -8.53
C ALA A 112 -33.85 -11.59 -9.06
N LEU A 113 -33.27 -12.39 -9.93
CA LEU A 113 -31.94 -12.19 -10.50
C LEU A 113 -31.98 -11.70 -11.97
N HIS A 114 -33.15 -11.57 -12.60
CA HIS A 114 -33.26 -11.17 -14.00
C HIS A 114 -32.62 -9.80 -14.27
N ASP A 115 -32.92 -8.82 -13.41
CA ASP A 115 -32.42 -7.44 -13.51
C ASP A 115 -31.37 -7.12 -12.42
N PHE A 116 -30.86 -8.15 -11.73
CA PHE A 116 -29.88 -7.93 -10.69
C PHE A 116 -28.56 -7.44 -11.28
N ARG A 117 -28.16 -6.25 -10.86
CA ARG A 117 -26.84 -5.67 -11.18
C ARG A 117 -26.18 -5.22 -9.91
N ALA A 118 -24.96 -5.70 -9.69
CA ALA A 118 -24.16 -5.32 -8.55
C ALA A 118 -22.67 -5.20 -8.92
N PHE A 119 -21.94 -4.55 -8.06
CA PHE A 119 -20.53 -4.22 -8.24
C PHE A 119 -19.73 -4.84 -7.12
N MET A 120 -18.74 -5.65 -7.47
CA MET A 120 -17.90 -6.37 -6.51
C MET A 120 -16.53 -5.73 -6.44
N GLY A 121 -16.00 -5.62 -5.24
CA GLY A 121 -14.67 -5.08 -4.99
C GLY A 121 -14.25 -5.23 -3.53
N LYS A 122 -13.06 -4.76 -3.22
CA LYS A 122 -12.53 -4.65 -1.86
C LYS A 122 -12.51 -3.18 -1.47
N ILE A 123 -12.91 -2.87 -0.25
CA ILE A 123 -12.79 -1.50 0.29
C ILE A 123 -11.34 -1.24 0.65
N GLU A 124 -10.68 -0.37 -0.10
CA GLU A 124 -9.27 -0.01 0.09
C GLU A 124 -9.07 1.09 1.15
N SER A 125 -10.11 1.84 1.48
CA SER A 125 -10.16 2.76 2.63
C SER A 125 -11.56 3.23 2.95
N GLY A 126 -11.76 3.72 4.18
CA GLY A 126 -13.02 4.26 4.66
C GLY A 126 -14.09 3.20 4.93
N SER A 127 -15.33 3.62 4.91
CA SER A 127 -16.50 2.75 5.09
C SER A 127 -17.61 3.12 4.11
N LEU A 128 -18.51 2.17 3.90
CA LEU A 128 -19.65 2.28 3.00
C LEU A 128 -20.90 1.78 3.73
N LYS A 129 -21.97 2.57 3.75
CA LYS A 129 -23.25 2.23 4.38
C LYS A 129 -24.39 2.21 3.36
N VAL A 130 -25.41 1.43 3.67
CA VAL A 130 -26.68 1.49 2.93
C VAL A 130 -27.27 2.90 3.04
N ASN A 131 -27.75 3.44 1.93
CA ASN A 131 -28.23 4.81 1.72
C ASN A 131 -27.13 5.89 1.65
N ASP A 132 -25.85 5.55 1.66
CA ASP A 132 -24.79 6.52 1.40
C ASP A 132 -24.91 7.07 -0.03
N LYS A 133 -24.73 8.39 -0.16
CA LYS A 133 -24.63 9.07 -1.45
C LYS A 133 -23.21 8.94 -1.97
N ILE A 134 -23.06 8.40 -3.16
CA ILE A 134 -21.78 8.10 -3.78
C ILE A 134 -21.63 8.77 -5.14
N LYS A 135 -20.41 8.83 -5.60
CA LYS A 135 -20.01 9.24 -6.93
C LYS A 135 -19.12 8.16 -7.55
N VAL A 136 -19.33 7.87 -8.82
CA VAL A 136 -18.52 6.91 -9.59
C VAL A 136 -17.53 7.66 -10.44
N LEU A 137 -16.25 7.36 -10.28
CA LEU A 137 -15.17 7.96 -11.08
C LEU A 137 -14.67 6.95 -12.13
N PRO A 138 -14.31 7.41 -13.34
CA PRO A 138 -14.14 8.82 -13.76
C PRO A 138 -15.40 9.50 -14.30
N SER A 139 -16.55 8.81 -14.42
CA SER A 139 -17.77 9.33 -15.06
C SER A 139 -18.43 10.47 -14.28
N SER A 140 -18.17 10.56 -12.99
CA SER A 140 -18.79 11.50 -12.04
C SER A 140 -20.32 11.32 -11.86
N HIS A 141 -20.87 10.18 -12.28
CA HIS A 141 -22.27 9.87 -12.01
C HIS A 141 -22.51 9.66 -10.52
N GLU A 142 -23.60 10.21 -10.02
CA GLU A 142 -24.00 10.07 -8.62
C GLU A 142 -25.09 9.01 -8.49
N SER A 143 -25.10 8.31 -7.36
CA SER A 143 -26.13 7.36 -6.96
C SER A 143 -26.17 7.19 -5.45
N THR A 144 -26.99 6.27 -5.00
CA THR A 144 -27.14 5.89 -3.59
C THR A 144 -26.97 4.39 -3.46
N ILE A 145 -26.30 3.95 -2.40
CA ILE A 145 -26.12 2.53 -2.09
C ILE A 145 -27.48 1.93 -1.70
N LYS A 146 -27.90 0.90 -2.45
CA LYS A 146 -29.13 0.18 -2.19
C LYS A 146 -28.95 -0.97 -1.21
N GLU A 147 -27.95 -1.82 -1.47
CA GLU A 147 -27.65 -3.00 -0.67
C GLU A 147 -26.15 -3.25 -0.64
N ILE A 148 -25.68 -3.83 0.47
CA ILE A 148 -24.32 -4.32 0.63
C ILE A 148 -24.40 -5.78 1.07
N ARG A 149 -23.57 -6.65 0.46
CA ARG A 149 -23.51 -8.08 0.77
C ARG A 149 -22.09 -8.57 0.97
N ILE A 150 -21.92 -9.51 1.90
CA ILE A 150 -20.74 -10.38 1.99
C ILE A 150 -21.23 -11.80 1.71
N GLY A 151 -20.87 -12.35 0.55
CA GLY A 151 -21.48 -13.58 0.07
C GLY A 151 -22.99 -13.40 -0.14
N GLU A 152 -23.80 -14.17 0.59
CA GLU A 152 -25.26 -14.11 0.55
C GLU A 152 -25.86 -13.19 1.66
N GLU A 153 -25.05 -12.82 2.64
CA GLU A 153 -25.50 -12.04 3.80
C GLU A 153 -25.63 -10.56 3.46
N LEU A 154 -26.79 -9.99 3.82
CA LEU A 154 -27.01 -8.54 3.77
C LEU A 154 -26.45 -7.87 5.01
N ILE A 155 -25.66 -6.83 4.81
CA ILE A 155 -25.08 -6.02 5.88
C ILE A 155 -25.44 -4.55 5.70
N SER A 156 -25.50 -3.80 6.80
CA SER A 156 -25.82 -2.37 6.79
C SER A 156 -24.61 -1.48 6.51
N GLU A 157 -23.42 -1.95 6.83
CA GLU A 157 -22.15 -1.22 6.71
C GLU A 157 -21.02 -2.18 6.38
N ALA A 158 -20.11 -1.72 5.54
CA ALA A 158 -18.84 -2.39 5.23
C ALA A 158 -17.66 -1.44 5.44
N THR A 159 -16.51 -1.98 5.88
CA THR A 159 -15.33 -1.20 6.23
C THR A 159 -14.09 -1.67 5.47
N TYR A 160 -13.00 -0.95 5.66
CA TYR A 160 -11.67 -1.27 5.13
C TYR A 160 -11.36 -2.77 5.18
N GLU A 161 -10.72 -3.26 4.12
CA GLU A 161 -10.35 -4.66 3.84
C GLU A 161 -11.50 -5.62 3.53
N GLN A 162 -12.74 -5.27 3.73
CA GLN A 162 -13.85 -6.15 3.39
C GLN A 162 -14.08 -6.20 1.87
N SER A 163 -14.24 -7.43 1.37
CA SER A 163 -14.65 -7.69 -0.02
C SER A 163 -16.17 -7.81 -0.06
N VAL A 164 -16.82 -6.91 -0.79
CA VAL A 164 -18.27 -6.78 -0.77
C VAL A 164 -18.87 -6.71 -2.17
N THR A 165 -20.15 -7.01 -2.23
CA THR A 165 -21.01 -6.80 -3.40
C THR A 165 -21.98 -5.67 -3.08
N VAL A 166 -22.00 -4.64 -3.92
CA VAL A 166 -22.78 -3.42 -3.74
C VAL A 166 -23.77 -3.25 -4.89
N SER A 167 -25.03 -3.04 -4.61
CA SER A 167 -26.03 -2.60 -5.59
C SER A 167 -26.39 -1.13 -5.39
N LEU A 168 -26.78 -0.46 -6.46
CA LEU A 168 -27.14 0.95 -6.49
C LEU A 168 -28.63 1.14 -6.76
N ASN A 169 -29.18 2.29 -6.36
CA ASN A 169 -30.57 2.64 -6.67
C ASN A 169 -30.78 3.00 -8.14
N ASP A 170 -29.73 3.54 -8.79
CA ASP A 170 -29.80 3.98 -10.17
C ASP A 170 -29.04 3.01 -11.08
N GLU A 171 -29.53 2.85 -12.31
CA GLU A 171 -28.86 2.08 -13.36
C GLU A 171 -27.75 2.93 -14.01
N ILE A 172 -26.57 2.91 -13.42
CA ILE A 172 -25.39 3.62 -13.91
C ILE A 172 -24.47 2.62 -14.61
N ASP A 173 -23.84 3.06 -15.71
CA ASP A 173 -22.84 2.25 -16.38
C ASP A 173 -21.50 2.34 -15.65
N ILE A 174 -21.13 1.25 -14.97
CA ILE A 174 -19.90 1.08 -14.19
C ILE A 174 -19.18 -0.15 -14.71
N SER A 175 -17.88 -0.05 -14.84
CA SER A 175 -17.02 -1.10 -15.34
C SER A 175 -15.89 -1.43 -14.37
N ARG A 176 -15.23 -2.57 -14.56
CA ARG A 176 -13.98 -2.89 -13.86
C ARG A 176 -12.98 -1.75 -14.05
N GLY A 177 -12.37 -1.32 -12.97
CA GLY A 177 -11.39 -0.23 -12.95
C GLY A 177 -11.98 1.15 -12.65
N ASP A 178 -13.31 1.27 -12.59
CA ASP A 178 -13.95 2.46 -12.03
C ASP A 178 -13.88 2.41 -10.50
N MET A 179 -14.06 3.55 -9.86
CA MET A 179 -13.98 3.68 -8.40
C MET A 179 -15.21 4.37 -7.85
N ILE A 180 -15.81 3.78 -6.83
CA ILE A 180 -16.84 4.43 -6.04
C ILE A 180 -16.17 5.18 -4.89
N VAL A 181 -16.57 6.46 -4.74
CA VAL A 181 -16.13 7.36 -3.67
C VAL A 181 -17.34 8.02 -3.04
N GLN A 182 -17.18 8.69 -1.89
CA GLN A 182 -18.24 9.51 -1.31
C GLN A 182 -18.60 10.65 -2.26
N LYS A 183 -19.87 11.06 -2.26
CA LYS A 183 -20.38 12.11 -3.16
C LYS A 183 -19.58 13.39 -3.11
N ASP A 184 -19.22 13.83 -1.91
CA ASP A 184 -18.52 15.11 -1.67
C ASP A 184 -16.99 15.00 -1.78
N ASP A 185 -16.47 13.86 -2.25
CA ASP A 185 -15.04 13.67 -2.46
C ASP A 185 -14.56 14.50 -3.65
N ASN A 186 -13.43 15.20 -3.45
CA ASN A 186 -12.82 16.03 -4.49
C ASN A 186 -11.80 15.27 -5.36
N LEU A 187 -11.72 13.95 -5.21
CA LEU A 187 -10.83 13.11 -5.99
C LEU A 187 -11.15 13.20 -7.49
N THR A 188 -10.12 13.37 -8.28
CA THR A 188 -10.20 13.45 -9.74
C THR A 188 -9.31 12.41 -10.39
N SER A 189 -9.57 12.14 -11.66
CA SER A 189 -8.69 11.27 -12.42
C SER A 189 -7.51 12.05 -13.01
N THR A 190 -6.32 11.42 -13.06
CA THR A 190 -5.14 12.01 -13.67
C THR A 190 -4.53 11.13 -14.75
N LYS A 191 -3.82 11.76 -15.68
CA LYS A 191 -2.96 11.10 -16.68
C LYS A 191 -1.48 11.25 -16.39
N ASN A 192 -1.11 12.12 -15.46
CA ASN A 192 0.28 12.38 -15.12
C ASN A 192 0.48 12.30 -13.62
N PHE A 193 1.52 11.60 -13.22
CA PHE A 193 1.95 11.57 -11.82
C PHE A 193 3.43 11.27 -11.72
N THR A 194 4.01 11.63 -10.58
CA THR A 194 5.37 11.27 -10.20
C THR A 194 5.33 10.17 -9.17
N ALA A 195 6.20 9.19 -9.26
CA ALA A 195 6.26 8.08 -8.33
C ALA A 195 7.69 7.65 -8.03
N ASN A 196 7.90 7.15 -6.82
CA ASN A 196 9.09 6.41 -6.45
C ASN A 196 8.92 4.95 -6.90
N VAL A 197 9.81 4.47 -7.75
CA VAL A 197 9.75 3.16 -8.40
C VAL A 197 10.96 2.32 -8.00
N CYS A 198 10.70 1.07 -7.63
CA CYS A 198 11.71 0.02 -7.56
C CYS A 198 11.67 -0.79 -8.85
N TRP A 199 12.77 -0.85 -9.58
CA TRP A 199 12.89 -1.65 -10.80
C TRP A 199 13.29 -3.08 -10.47
N LEU A 200 12.49 -4.06 -10.90
CA LEU A 200 12.61 -5.47 -10.50
C LEU A 200 13.16 -6.37 -11.61
N SER A 201 13.14 -5.89 -12.87
CA SER A 201 13.55 -6.69 -14.02
C SER A 201 15.06 -6.79 -14.16
N GLU A 202 15.56 -7.92 -14.66
CA GLU A 202 16.97 -8.09 -15.06
C GLU A 202 17.33 -7.21 -16.27
N SER A 203 16.36 -6.91 -17.14
CA SER A 203 16.53 -5.98 -18.25
C SER A 203 16.40 -4.56 -17.75
N ASN A 204 17.32 -3.68 -18.18
CA ASN A 204 17.29 -2.27 -17.81
C ASN A 204 16.00 -1.60 -18.27
N LEU A 205 15.52 -0.63 -17.49
CA LEU A 205 14.42 0.20 -17.89
C LEU A 205 14.77 0.98 -19.16
N ASN A 206 13.87 0.95 -20.14
CA ASN A 206 14.00 1.71 -21.38
C ASN A 206 12.88 2.76 -21.48
N ILE A 207 13.24 4.03 -21.37
CA ILE A 207 12.28 5.16 -21.38
C ILE A 207 11.51 5.28 -22.70
N ASN A 208 12.04 4.73 -23.80
CA ASN A 208 11.39 4.78 -25.12
C ASN A 208 10.32 3.70 -25.31
N ARG A 209 10.22 2.74 -24.37
CA ARG A 209 9.19 1.69 -24.43
C ARG A 209 7.89 2.14 -23.78
N THR A 210 6.81 1.53 -24.23
CA THR A 210 5.51 1.59 -23.56
C THR A 210 5.42 0.44 -22.54
N TYR A 211 4.94 0.74 -21.36
CA TYR A 211 4.65 -0.21 -20.29
C TYR A 211 3.15 -0.20 -20.00
N LEU A 212 2.70 -1.20 -19.26
CA LEU A 212 1.37 -1.20 -18.66
C LEU A 212 1.53 -0.85 -17.17
N VAL A 213 0.70 0.05 -16.68
CA VAL A 213 0.55 0.36 -15.26
C VAL A 213 -0.75 -0.25 -14.79
N MET A 214 -0.66 -1.15 -13.82
CA MET A 214 -1.82 -1.72 -13.12
C MET A 214 -1.95 -1.04 -11.77
N HIS A 215 -3.03 -0.31 -11.62
CA HIS A 215 -3.39 0.40 -10.40
C HIS A 215 -4.73 -0.12 -9.90
N THR A 216 -4.76 -0.66 -8.68
CA THR A 216 -5.93 -1.38 -8.15
C THR A 216 -6.48 -2.39 -9.18
N THR A 217 -7.61 -2.10 -9.78
CA THR A 217 -8.29 -2.98 -10.76
C THR A 217 -8.19 -2.48 -12.20
N ARG A 218 -7.55 -1.31 -12.43
CA ARG A 218 -7.45 -0.66 -13.73
C ARG A 218 -6.06 -0.79 -14.35
N LEU A 219 -6.04 -1.13 -15.63
CA LEU A 219 -4.83 -1.22 -16.45
C LEU A 219 -4.79 -0.05 -17.43
N SER A 220 -3.66 0.65 -17.50
CA SER A 220 -3.44 1.73 -18.48
C SER A 220 -2.07 1.60 -19.14
N LYS A 221 -1.97 1.88 -20.44
CA LYS A 221 -0.67 2.06 -21.07
C LYS A 221 -0.01 3.33 -20.52
N ALA A 222 1.28 3.23 -20.28
CA ALA A 222 2.08 4.32 -19.72
C ALA A 222 3.39 4.48 -20.48
N LYS A 223 3.80 5.73 -20.63
CA LYS A 223 5.15 6.11 -21.04
C LYS A 223 5.87 6.74 -19.86
N ILE A 224 7.15 6.48 -19.76
CA ILE A 224 8.04 7.17 -18.84
C ILE A 224 8.43 8.48 -19.50
N ALA A 225 8.01 9.59 -18.90
CA ALA A 225 8.32 10.92 -19.42
C ALA A 225 9.76 11.32 -19.08
N SER A 226 10.19 11.05 -17.85
CA SER A 226 11.56 11.28 -17.39
C SER A 226 11.87 10.46 -16.15
N ILE A 227 13.15 10.19 -15.92
CA ILE A 227 13.71 9.79 -14.64
C ILE A 227 14.24 11.06 -13.98
N ASN A 228 13.66 11.47 -12.86
CA ASN A 228 14.04 12.70 -12.18
C ASN A 228 15.37 12.51 -11.42
N ASN A 229 15.49 11.43 -10.68
CA ASN A 229 16.69 11.02 -9.97
C ASN A 229 16.64 9.54 -9.64
N LYS A 230 17.80 8.97 -9.33
CA LYS A 230 17.98 7.63 -8.75
C LYS A 230 18.56 7.78 -7.34
N ILE A 231 18.14 6.91 -6.43
CA ILE A 231 18.66 6.86 -5.06
C ILE A 231 19.86 5.91 -5.02
N ASN A 232 21.01 6.40 -4.62
CA ASN A 232 22.14 5.55 -4.31
C ASN A 232 21.90 4.86 -2.96
N ILE A 233 21.73 3.54 -2.98
CA ILE A 233 21.36 2.76 -1.79
C ILE A 233 22.46 2.72 -0.71
N ASN A 234 23.71 3.04 -1.07
CA ASN A 234 24.84 3.01 -0.14
C ASN A 234 25.03 4.37 0.55
N THR A 235 24.90 5.48 -0.19
CA THR A 235 25.10 6.84 0.34
C THR A 235 23.78 7.54 0.65
N LEU A 236 22.66 7.04 0.12
CA LEU A 236 21.32 7.60 0.19
C LEU A 236 21.18 8.97 -0.50
N ASP A 237 22.20 9.37 -1.26
CA ASP A 237 22.16 10.56 -2.09
C ASP A 237 21.35 10.29 -3.37
N THR A 238 20.89 11.37 -3.98
CA THR A 238 20.24 11.33 -5.28
C THR A 238 21.24 11.59 -6.39
N GLU A 239 21.20 10.79 -7.44
CA GLU A 239 22.04 10.92 -8.62
C GLU A 239 21.20 10.97 -9.89
N GLN A 240 21.74 11.60 -10.94
CA GLN A 240 21.10 11.61 -12.25
C GLN A 240 21.25 10.24 -12.91
N ALA A 241 20.16 9.75 -13.51
CA ALA A 241 20.17 8.48 -14.23
C ALA A 241 19.33 8.59 -15.52
N ILE A 242 19.77 7.88 -16.54
CA ILE A 242 19.06 7.74 -17.82
C ILE A 242 18.46 6.36 -18.01
N GLU A 243 18.83 5.42 -17.16
CA GLU A 243 18.34 4.04 -17.11
C GLU A 243 18.29 3.54 -15.67
N LEU A 244 17.54 2.49 -15.43
CA LEU A 244 17.53 1.78 -14.15
C LEU A 244 17.89 0.31 -14.36
N LYS A 245 18.68 -0.22 -13.44
CA LYS A 245 19.02 -1.63 -13.32
C LYS A 245 18.18 -2.31 -12.26
N THR A 246 18.25 -3.61 -12.17
CA THR A 246 17.57 -4.40 -11.13
C THR A 246 17.86 -3.85 -9.74
N ASN A 247 16.81 -3.69 -8.93
CA ASN A 247 16.84 -3.14 -7.58
C ASN A 247 17.17 -1.63 -7.47
N ASP A 248 17.33 -0.93 -8.59
CA ASP A 248 17.42 0.52 -8.53
C ASP A 248 16.10 1.14 -8.06
N ILE A 249 16.22 2.18 -7.25
CA ILE A 249 15.08 2.97 -6.79
C ILE A 249 15.21 4.38 -7.38
N ALA A 250 14.18 4.84 -8.05
CA ALA A 250 14.19 6.13 -8.73
C ALA A 250 12.84 6.85 -8.64
N ASN A 251 12.91 8.16 -8.75
CA ASN A 251 11.73 9.01 -8.91
C ASN A 251 11.46 9.21 -10.40
N ILE A 252 10.27 8.87 -10.86
CA ILE A 252 9.90 8.78 -12.28
C ILE A 252 8.61 9.54 -12.55
N ASN A 253 8.58 10.30 -13.64
CA ASN A 253 7.37 10.92 -14.18
C ASN A 253 6.69 9.97 -15.18
N PHE A 254 5.41 9.69 -14.95
CA PHE A 254 4.57 8.86 -15.82
C PHE A 254 3.57 9.69 -16.60
N LYS A 255 3.34 9.28 -17.86
CA LYS A 255 2.25 9.76 -18.71
C LYS A 255 1.39 8.58 -19.16
N LEU A 256 0.13 8.60 -18.77
CA LEU A 256 -0.82 7.54 -19.03
C LEU A 256 -1.64 7.78 -20.30
N ALA A 257 -2.00 6.71 -20.99
CA ALA A 257 -2.94 6.77 -22.11
C ALA A 257 -4.38 6.99 -21.62
N GLN A 258 -4.77 6.29 -20.53
CA GLN A 258 -6.07 6.43 -19.89
C GLN A 258 -5.87 6.97 -18.47
N PRO A 259 -6.78 7.84 -17.99
CA PRO A 259 -6.66 8.40 -16.65
C PRO A 259 -6.86 7.31 -15.58
N LEU A 260 -6.13 7.44 -14.48
CA LEU A 260 -6.29 6.67 -13.26
C LEU A 260 -6.82 7.55 -12.14
N ILE A 261 -7.47 6.93 -11.18
CA ILE A 261 -7.98 7.56 -9.96
C ILE A 261 -7.06 7.13 -8.85
N VAL A 262 -6.19 8.03 -8.42
CA VAL A 262 -5.05 7.73 -7.55
C VAL A 262 -5.01 8.65 -6.35
N ASP A 263 -4.49 8.15 -5.25
CA ASP A 263 -4.09 8.93 -4.08
C ASP A 263 -2.56 8.97 -3.99
N GLN A 264 -2.01 9.90 -3.22
CA GLN A 264 -0.61 9.81 -2.83
C GLN A 264 -0.40 8.61 -1.90
N TYR A 265 0.68 7.87 -2.06
CA TYR A 265 0.98 6.69 -1.25
C TYR A 265 1.06 6.99 0.24
N SER A 266 1.54 8.19 0.61
CA SER A 266 1.58 8.65 2.00
C SER A 266 0.20 8.83 2.64
N GLN A 267 -0.84 9.08 1.83
CA GLN A 267 -2.21 9.26 2.29
C GLN A 267 -3.00 7.96 2.26
N ASN A 268 -2.83 7.17 1.21
CA ASN A 268 -3.51 5.89 1.04
C ASN A 268 -2.61 4.91 0.30
N ARG A 269 -2.16 3.86 1.00
CA ARG A 269 -1.25 2.86 0.42
C ARG A 269 -1.91 2.01 -0.66
N GLY A 270 -3.18 1.63 -0.47
CA GLY A 270 -3.92 0.78 -1.41
C GLY A 270 -4.12 1.44 -2.77
N THR A 271 -4.48 2.72 -2.77
CA THR A 271 -4.73 3.51 -3.99
C THR A 271 -3.57 4.43 -4.38
N GLY A 272 -2.47 4.42 -3.63
CA GLY A 272 -1.22 5.11 -3.95
C GLY A 272 -0.13 4.21 -4.52
N ALA A 273 -0.36 2.89 -4.61
CA ALA A 273 0.59 1.93 -5.13
C ALA A 273 0.17 1.41 -6.51
N PHE A 274 1.15 1.01 -7.32
CA PHE A 274 0.90 0.39 -8.62
C PHE A 274 2.06 -0.54 -9.01
N ILE A 275 1.80 -1.42 -9.98
CA ILE A 275 2.84 -2.23 -10.60
C ILE A 275 3.06 -1.83 -12.06
N ILE A 276 4.29 -2.01 -12.54
CA ILE A 276 4.70 -1.79 -13.91
C ILE A 276 4.87 -3.15 -14.57
N ILE A 277 4.23 -3.33 -15.71
CA ILE A 277 4.20 -4.57 -16.46
C ILE A 277 4.79 -4.32 -17.85
N ASP A 278 5.67 -5.19 -18.32
CA ASP A 278 6.16 -5.16 -19.69
C ASP A 278 5.03 -5.55 -20.65
N GLU A 279 4.72 -4.69 -21.62
CA GLU A 279 3.61 -4.89 -22.55
C GLU A 279 3.80 -6.13 -23.45
N THR A 280 5.03 -6.59 -23.65
CA THR A 280 5.33 -7.71 -24.56
C THR A 280 5.29 -9.05 -23.83
N THR A 281 5.88 -9.12 -22.63
CA THR A 281 6.03 -10.37 -21.89
C THR A 281 4.96 -10.57 -20.82
N TYR A 282 4.24 -9.51 -20.47
CA TYR A 282 3.29 -9.46 -19.36
C TYR A 282 3.91 -9.76 -17.99
N HIS A 283 5.23 -9.68 -17.87
CA HIS A 283 5.91 -9.82 -16.58
C HIS A 283 5.86 -8.50 -15.82
N THR A 284 5.72 -8.57 -14.51
CA THR A 284 5.91 -7.41 -13.62
C THR A 284 7.39 -7.04 -13.60
N VAL A 285 7.69 -5.82 -14.01
CA VAL A 285 9.07 -5.31 -14.14
C VAL A 285 9.41 -4.22 -13.13
N GLY A 286 8.42 -3.72 -12.39
CA GLY A 286 8.63 -2.73 -11.34
C GLY A 286 7.39 -2.54 -10.47
N ALA A 287 7.60 -1.88 -9.35
CA ALA A 287 6.54 -1.43 -8.45
C ALA A 287 6.76 0.04 -8.07
N GLY A 288 5.69 0.79 -7.97
CA GLY A 288 5.75 2.24 -7.72
C GLY A 288 4.82 2.70 -6.61
N MET A 289 5.24 3.79 -5.97
CA MET A 289 4.51 4.52 -4.94
C MET A 289 4.33 5.96 -5.40
N ILE A 290 3.08 6.38 -5.58
CA ILE A 290 2.72 7.70 -6.11
C ILE A 290 3.09 8.76 -5.07
N GLU A 291 3.86 9.76 -5.51
CA GLU A 291 4.35 10.84 -4.65
C GLU A 291 3.57 12.13 -4.92
N THR A 292 3.46 12.52 -6.20
CA THR A 292 2.70 13.72 -6.58
C THR A 292 1.77 13.44 -7.75
N ILE A 293 0.63 14.12 -7.76
CA ILE A 293 -0.43 14.02 -8.76
C ILE A 293 -0.51 15.38 -9.46
N GLU A 294 -0.47 15.37 -10.82
CA GLU A 294 -0.54 16.57 -11.65
C GLU A 294 -1.93 16.72 -12.32
#